data_8c2dded664e8a716a4c27bf7d2786110
#
_entry.id   8c2dded664e8a716a4c27bf7d2786110
#
_cell.length_a   1.000
_cell.length_b   1.000
_cell.length_c   1.000
_cell.angle_alpha   90.00
_cell.angle_beta   90.00
_cell.angle_gamma   90.00
#
_symmetry.space_group_name_H-M   'P 1'
#
loop_
_entity.id
_entity.type
_entity.pdbx_description
1 polymer ?
#
loop_
_entity_poly.entity_id
_entity_poly.type
_entity_poly.pdbx_seq_one_letter_code
_entity_poly.pdbx_strand_id
1 'polypeptide(L)'
;MRDHVSFTGLIIREKEPENLEFPFSTLNSFITPNEQFFIRSHFAVPKLSPRSWRLKVEGLVDRPFEISYDDLLNLPSRSMTMTLECAGNSRIFLTPKVGGLQWGLGAVGNAEWTGVPLAAVLERAGVRTGAVEVVLEGADAGEIKKEPQSPGKIHYARSLPLEKALRSDVLLAHQMNRTPLPISHGFPVRAVVPGWYGMASVKWLTRILVTDRVFHGYFQTADYTYWDQREGLPIQLL
;
A
#
# COMPACT_ATOMS: atom_id res chain seq x y z
N MET A 1 -4.84 -26.49 -10.28
CA MET A 1 -6.06 -25.69 -10.38
C MET A 1 -5.74 -24.32 -9.79
N ARG A 2 -5.81 -23.27 -10.56
CA ARG A 2 -5.70 -21.89 -10.05
C ARG A 2 -7.07 -21.55 -9.51
N ASP A 3 -7.21 -21.47 -8.20
CA ASP A 3 -8.41 -20.90 -7.59
C ASP A 3 -8.44 -19.41 -7.94
N HIS A 4 -9.07 -19.11 -9.08
CA HIS A 4 -9.53 -17.77 -9.37
C HIS A 4 -10.69 -17.51 -8.41
N VAL A 5 -10.43 -16.84 -7.29
CA VAL A 5 -11.49 -16.18 -6.54
C VAL A 5 -12.00 -15.10 -7.48
N SER A 6 -13.03 -15.41 -8.26
CA SER A 6 -13.71 -14.42 -9.07
C SER A 6 -14.49 -13.52 -8.11
N PHE A 7 -14.05 -12.28 -7.96
CA PHE A 7 -14.85 -11.24 -7.34
C PHE A 7 -16.01 -10.93 -8.29
N THR A 8 -17.11 -11.64 -8.14
CA THR A 8 -18.31 -11.42 -8.95
C THR A 8 -18.82 -10.01 -8.73
N GLY A 9 -18.86 -9.22 -9.79
CA GLY A 9 -19.44 -7.87 -9.79
C GLY A 9 -18.44 -6.71 -9.94
N LEU A 10 -17.13 -6.94 -9.85
CA LEU A 10 -16.12 -5.89 -10.09
C LEU A 10 -15.84 -5.73 -11.59
N ILE A 11 -15.59 -4.50 -12.02
CA ILE A 11 -15.22 -4.15 -13.40
C ILE A 11 -13.73 -4.46 -13.58
N ILE A 12 -13.38 -5.33 -14.52
CA ILE A 12 -12.01 -5.70 -14.82
C ILE A 12 -11.36 -4.57 -15.63
N ARG A 13 -10.35 -3.90 -15.06
CA ARG A 13 -9.51 -2.92 -15.76
C ARG A 13 -8.25 -3.56 -16.34
N GLU A 14 -7.71 -4.55 -15.64
CA GLU A 14 -6.58 -5.37 -16.07
C GLU A 14 -6.67 -6.73 -15.36
N LYS A 15 -6.29 -7.80 -16.06
CA LYS A 15 -6.36 -9.16 -15.50
C LYS A 15 -5.08 -9.57 -14.78
N GLU A 16 -3.93 -9.20 -15.34
CA GLU A 16 -2.59 -9.54 -14.81
C GLU A 16 -1.64 -8.34 -15.00
N PRO A 17 -1.20 -7.69 -13.90
CA PRO A 17 -1.64 -7.92 -12.52
C PRO A 17 -3.11 -7.57 -12.31
N GLU A 18 -3.76 -8.18 -11.28
CA GLU A 18 -5.17 -7.99 -11.02
C GLU A 18 -5.49 -6.54 -10.62
N ASN A 19 -6.32 -5.86 -11.44
CA ASN A 19 -6.79 -4.50 -11.21
C ASN A 19 -8.29 -4.45 -11.49
N LEU A 20 -9.08 -4.35 -10.42
CA LEU A 20 -10.53 -4.45 -10.44
C LEU A 20 -11.16 -3.22 -9.80
N GLU A 21 -12.19 -2.71 -10.41
CA GLU A 21 -12.89 -1.50 -9.99
C GLU A 21 -14.28 -1.82 -9.44
N PHE A 22 -14.64 -1.16 -8.34
CA PHE A 22 -16.00 -1.19 -7.82
C PHE A 22 -16.98 -0.53 -8.81
N PRO A 23 -18.12 -1.14 -9.16
CA PRO A 23 -19.12 -0.51 -9.99
C PRO A 23 -19.85 0.59 -9.19
N PHE A 24 -19.36 1.82 -9.26
CA PHE A 24 -19.74 2.93 -8.39
C PHE A 24 -21.25 3.20 -8.34
N SER A 25 -21.95 2.90 -9.43
CA SER A 25 -23.43 3.00 -9.48
C SER A 25 -24.16 2.06 -8.52
N THR A 26 -23.47 1.05 -7.96
CA THR A 26 -24.04 0.11 -6.99
C THR A 26 -23.75 0.47 -5.54
N LEU A 27 -23.11 1.62 -5.30
CA LEU A 27 -22.78 2.09 -3.94
C LEU A 27 -24.07 2.34 -3.15
N ASN A 28 -24.27 1.56 -2.09
CA ASN A 28 -25.49 1.60 -1.26
C ASN A 28 -25.21 1.50 0.24
N SER A 29 -23.92 1.51 0.64
CA SER A 29 -23.54 1.40 2.05
C SER A 29 -22.33 2.27 2.36
N PHE A 30 -22.18 2.69 3.62
CA PHE A 30 -21.04 3.47 4.11
C PHE A 30 -19.76 2.63 4.14
N ILE A 31 -19.86 1.34 4.43
CA ILE A 31 -18.74 0.40 4.40
C ILE A 31 -18.83 -0.42 3.11
N THR A 32 -17.77 -0.40 2.33
CA THR A 32 -17.64 -1.21 1.12
C THR A 32 -17.36 -2.67 1.52
N PRO A 33 -18.19 -3.65 1.13
CA PRO A 33 -17.90 -5.07 1.38
C PRO A 33 -16.53 -5.48 0.81
N ASN A 34 -15.86 -6.42 1.47
CA ASN A 34 -14.51 -6.86 1.06
C ASN A 34 -14.47 -7.35 -0.39
N GLU A 35 -15.47 -8.09 -0.82
CA GLU A 35 -15.62 -8.64 -2.18
C GLU A 35 -15.94 -7.58 -3.24
N GLN A 36 -16.34 -6.38 -2.83
CA GLN A 36 -16.63 -5.25 -3.69
C GLN A 36 -15.56 -4.14 -3.62
N PHE A 37 -14.60 -4.26 -2.71
CA PHE A 37 -13.55 -3.27 -2.57
C PHE A 37 -12.60 -3.33 -3.78
N PHE A 38 -12.23 -2.17 -4.35
CA PHE A 38 -11.36 -2.13 -5.52
C PHE A 38 -9.99 -2.77 -5.26
N ILE A 39 -9.42 -3.38 -6.30
CA ILE A 39 -8.10 -4.00 -6.23
C ILE A 39 -7.16 -3.26 -7.18
N ARG A 40 -6.01 -2.83 -6.64
CA ARG A 40 -4.90 -2.27 -7.39
C ARG A 40 -3.62 -3.02 -7.06
N SER A 41 -3.01 -3.67 -8.04
CA SER A 41 -1.75 -4.38 -7.90
C SER A 41 -0.79 -3.98 -9.03
N HIS A 42 0.50 -3.82 -8.71
CA HIS A 42 1.55 -3.52 -9.69
C HIS A 42 2.21 -4.79 -10.21
N PHE A 43 2.26 -5.81 -9.36
CA PHE A 43 2.83 -7.12 -9.65
C PHE A 43 1.83 -8.22 -9.31
N ALA A 44 2.16 -9.45 -9.67
CA ALA A 44 1.36 -10.61 -9.31
C ALA A 44 1.21 -10.74 -7.78
N VAL A 45 0.05 -11.21 -7.34
CA VAL A 45 -0.23 -11.44 -5.92
C VAL A 45 0.74 -12.49 -5.36
N PRO A 46 1.52 -12.17 -4.32
CA PRO A 46 2.48 -13.11 -3.77
C PRO A 46 1.77 -14.23 -2.98
N LYS A 47 2.36 -15.41 -2.99
CA LYS A 47 1.87 -16.55 -2.19
C LYS A 47 2.52 -16.51 -0.82
N LEU A 48 1.83 -15.95 0.17
CA LEU A 48 2.30 -15.86 1.54
C LEU A 48 1.53 -16.82 2.46
N SER A 49 2.29 -17.48 3.35
CA SER A 49 1.70 -18.25 4.44
C SER A 49 1.91 -17.49 5.76
N PRO A 50 0.88 -17.32 6.60
CA PRO A 50 1.04 -16.65 7.88
C PRO A 50 2.03 -17.36 8.81
N ARG A 51 2.16 -18.66 8.68
CA ARG A 51 3.13 -19.47 9.48
C ARG A 51 4.59 -19.10 9.19
N SER A 52 4.92 -18.85 7.92
CA SER A 52 6.27 -18.49 7.49
C SER A 52 6.49 -16.99 7.28
N TRP A 53 5.42 -16.20 7.30
CA TRP A 53 5.52 -14.76 7.13
C TRP A 53 6.31 -14.10 8.28
N ARG A 54 7.17 -13.18 7.92
CA ARG A 54 7.94 -12.34 8.86
C ARG A 54 7.90 -10.92 8.38
N LEU A 55 7.83 -9.99 9.34
CA LEU A 55 8.03 -8.57 9.11
C LEU A 55 9.39 -8.18 9.69
N LYS A 56 10.31 -7.79 8.83
CA LYS A 56 11.63 -7.33 9.22
C LYS A 56 11.60 -5.82 9.48
N VAL A 57 12.13 -5.40 10.62
CA VAL A 57 12.29 -3.99 11.01
C VAL A 57 13.77 -3.73 11.18
N GLU A 58 14.32 -2.81 10.37
CA GLU A 58 15.76 -2.55 10.29
C GLU A 58 16.10 -1.12 9.86
N GLY A 59 17.38 -0.85 9.67
CA GLY A 59 17.93 0.44 9.28
C GLY A 59 18.37 1.28 10.47
N LEU A 60 18.00 2.55 10.50
CA LEU A 60 18.43 3.50 11.54
C LEU A 60 17.60 3.30 12.83
N VAL A 61 17.76 2.15 13.46
CA VAL A 61 17.10 1.73 14.69
C VAL A 61 18.11 1.15 15.68
N ASP A 62 17.80 1.18 16.99
CA ASP A 62 18.67 0.61 18.02
C ASP A 62 18.59 -0.91 18.09
N ARG A 63 17.41 -1.45 17.84
CA ARG A 63 17.09 -2.87 17.97
C ARG A 63 16.37 -3.38 16.71
N PRO A 64 17.11 -3.71 15.65
CA PRO A 64 16.51 -4.38 14.51
C PRO A 64 15.95 -5.74 14.93
N PHE A 65 14.78 -6.12 14.40
CA PHE A 65 14.13 -7.38 14.72
C PHE A 65 13.26 -7.90 13.58
N GLU A 66 12.87 -9.14 13.70
CA GLU A 66 11.79 -9.74 12.90
C GLU A 66 10.64 -10.12 13.82
N ILE A 67 9.40 -9.93 13.35
CA ILE A 67 8.19 -10.32 14.07
C ILE A 67 7.40 -11.32 13.23
N SER A 68 6.91 -12.39 13.87
CA SER A 68 6.00 -13.33 13.25
C SER A 68 4.58 -12.78 13.17
N TYR A 69 3.71 -13.43 12.38
CA TYR A 69 2.30 -13.04 12.31
C TYR A 69 1.62 -13.17 13.68
N ASP A 70 1.84 -14.28 14.38
CA ASP A 70 1.25 -14.53 15.70
C ASP A 70 1.74 -13.51 16.74
N ASP A 71 3.03 -13.17 16.74
CA ASP A 71 3.57 -12.13 17.62
C ASP A 71 3.01 -10.75 17.32
N LEU A 72 2.77 -10.43 16.02
CA LEU A 72 2.14 -9.18 15.64
C LEU A 72 0.70 -9.11 16.17
N LEU A 73 -0.07 -10.19 16.07
CA LEU A 73 -1.45 -10.25 16.57
C LEU A 73 -1.55 -10.08 18.09
N ASN A 74 -0.49 -10.38 18.83
CA ASN A 74 -0.42 -10.20 20.28
C ASN A 74 -0.11 -8.75 20.70
N LEU A 75 0.26 -7.87 19.75
CA LEU A 75 0.45 -6.47 20.04
C LEU A 75 -0.90 -5.72 20.14
N PRO A 76 -0.96 -4.63 20.92
CA PRO A 76 -2.16 -3.80 20.99
C PRO A 76 -2.58 -3.32 19.60
N SER A 77 -3.79 -3.71 19.20
CA SER A 77 -4.40 -3.32 17.93
C SER A 77 -5.50 -2.29 18.16
N ARG A 78 -5.81 -1.52 17.13
CA ARG A 78 -6.95 -0.60 17.09
C ARG A 78 -7.70 -0.75 15.78
N SER A 79 -8.98 -0.40 15.81
CA SER A 79 -9.82 -0.36 14.61
C SER A 79 -10.15 1.09 14.25
N MET A 80 -10.20 1.37 12.95
CA MET A 80 -10.66 2.65 12.43
C MET A 80 -11.26 2.48 11.05
N THR A 81 -12.31 3.27 10.77
CA THR A 81 -12.87 3.37 9.43
C THR A 81 -12.05 4.36 8.62
N MET A 82 -11.64 3.95 7.43
CA MET A 82 -10.84 4.79 6.54
C MET A 82 -11.11 4.47 5.08
N THR A 83 -11.23 5.53 4.28
CA THR A 83 -11.31 5.46 2.83
C THR A 83 -9.92 5.30 2.23
N LEU A 84 -9.78 4.36 1.31
CA LEU A 84 -8.64 4.27 0.38
C LEU A 84 -9.11 4.66 -1.01
N GLU A 85 -8.34 5.52 -1.68
CA GLU A 85 -8.56 5.93 -3.05
C GLU A 85 -7.28 5.78 -3.85
N CYS A 86 -7.40 5.24 -5.06
CA CYS A 86 -6.28 5.20 -6.01
C CYS A 86 -6.02 6.62 -6.55
N ALA A 87 -4.76 7.04 -6.63
CA ALA A 87 -4.38 8.32 -7.23
C ALA A 87 -4.85 8.49 -8.69
N GLY A 88 -5.15 7.37 -9.36
CA GLY A 88 -5.69 7.36 -10.72
C GLY A 88 -7.21 7.28 -10.80
N ASN A 89 -7.94 7.34 -9.69
CA ASN A 89 -9.41 7.34 -9.72
C ASN A 89 -9.92 8.47 -10.63
N SER A 90 -10.98 8.23 -11.39
CA SER A 90 -11.54 9.18 -12.38
C SER A 90 -10.67 9.47 -13.61
N ARG A 91 -9.55 8.77 -13.82
CA ARG A 91 -8.61 9.03 -14.93
C ARG A 91 -9.28 8.93 -16.31
N ILE A 92 -10.27 8.07 -16.47
CA ILE A 92 -11.00 7.92 -17.74
C ILE A 92 -11.64 9.22 -18.24
N PHE A 93 -11.91 10.17 -17.34
CA PHE A 93 -12.57 11.44 -17.66
C PHE A 93 -11.58 12.57 -18.00
N LEU A 94 -10.28 12.34 -17.86
CA LEU A 94 -9.28 13.37 -18.17
C LEU A 94 -9.22 13.65 -19.67
N THR A 95 -9.06 14.93 -20.01
CA THR A 95 -8.87 15.42 -21.38
C THR A 95 -7.72 16.44 -21.36
N PRO A 96 -6.65 16.23 -22.11
CA PRO A 96 -6.36 15.05 -22.96
C PRO A 96 -6.20 13.77 -22.15
N LYS A 97 -6.33 12.62 -22.81
CA LYS A 97 -6.09 11.30 -22.19
C LYS A 97 -4.67 11.19 -21.71
N VAL A 98 -4.50 10.64 -20.51
CA VAL A 98 -3.18 10.36 -19.90
C VAL A 98 -2.96 8.85 -19.76
N GLY A 99 -1.71 8.43 -19.70
CA GLY A 99 -1.32 7.03 -19.53
C GLY A 99 -1.75 6.43 -18.19
N GLY A 100 -1.63 5.11 -18.05
CA GLY A 100 -1.99 4.34 -16.87
C GLY A 100 -3.38 3.71 -16.95
N LEU A 101 -3.78 3.00 -15.87
CA LEU A 101 -5.08 2.35 -15.78
C LEU A 101 -6.21 3.38 -15.86
N GLN A 102 -7.17 3.12 -16.75
CA GLN A 102 -8.30 4.00 -17.01
C GLN A 102 -9.45 3.69 -16.03
N TRP A 103 -9.24 4.06 -14.76
CA TRP A 103 -10.26 3.95 -13.73
C TRP A 103 -11.44 4.88 -14.01
N GLY A 104 -12.66 4.39 -13.76
CA GLY A 104 -13.85 5.22 -13.64
C GLY A 104 -13.91 5.88 -12.26
N LEU A 105 -15.06 5.81 -11.59
CA LEU A 105 -15.27 6.40 -10.27
C LEU A 105 -15.06 5.42 -9.11
N GLY A 106 -14.84 4.15 -9.40
CA GLY A 106 -14.90 3.07 -8.42
C GLY A 106 -13.54 2.58 -7.92
N ALA A 107 -12.42 3.29 -8.21
CA ALA A 107 -11.12 2.98 -7.60
C ALA A 107 -10.99 3.62 -6.21
N VAL A 108 -12.04 3.52 -5.42
CA VAL A 108 -12.20 4.04 -4.06
C VAL A 108 -13.04 3.05 -3.25
N GLY A 109 -12.78 2.97 -1.95
CA GLY A 109 -13.58 2.15 -1.04
C GLY A 109 -13.35 2.59 0.41
N ASN A 110 -14.36 2.41 1.25
CA ASN A 110 -14.33 2.73 2.67
C ASN A 110 -14.48 1.44 3.49
N ALA A 111 -13.54 1.17 4.39
CA ALA A 111 -13.57 -0.05 5.20
C ALA A 111 -13.14 0.21 6.66
N GLU A 112 -13.55 -0.68 7.56
CA GLU A 112 -13.00 -0.76 8.90
C GLU A 112 -11.70 -1.58 8.85
N TRP A 113 -10.61 -0.95 9.27
CA TRP A 113 -9.28 -1.56 9.32
C TRP A 113 -8.88 -1.80 10.76
N THR A 114 -8.46 -3.03 11.08
CA THR A 114 -7.91 -3.37 12.40
C THR A 114 -6.46 -3.77 12.26
N GLY A 115 -5.61 -3.16 13.08
CA GLY A 115 -4.17 -3.43 13.04
C GLY A 115 -3.39 -2.76 14.17
N VAL A 116 -2.11 -3.08 14.21
CA VAL A 116 -1.14 -2.51 15.15
C VAL A 116 -0.69 -1.15 14.62
N PRO A 117 -0.66 -0.09 15.44
CA PRO A 117 -0.06 1.18 15.03
C PRO A 117 1.40 0.99 14.60
N LEU A 118 1.79 1.52 13.43
CA LEU A 118 3.17 1.50 12.96
C LEU A 118 4.12 2.14 13.99
N ALA A 119 3.67 3.20 14.64
CA ALA A 119 4.41 3.89 15.70
C ALA A 119 4.84 2.96 16.83
N ALA A 120 3.98 2.02 17.27
CA ALA A 120 4.32 1.06 18.32
C ALA A 120 5.43 0.09 17.91
N VAL A 121 5.45 -0.30 16.64
CA VAL A 121 6.52 -1.15 16.08
C VAL A 121 7.84 -0.37 15.97
N LEU A 122 7.78 0.89 15.55
CA LEU A 122 8.94 1.78 15.46
C LEU A 122 9.50 2.12 16.86
N GLU A 123 8.65 2.34 17.84
CA GLU A 123 9.05 2.56 19.24
C GLU A 123 9.78 1.33 19.81
N ARG A 124 9.26 0.14 19.55
CA ARG A 124 9.93 -1.12 19.94
C ARG A 124 11.32 -1.25 19.30
N ALA A 125 11.47 -0.82 18.06
CA ALA A 125 12.74 -0.81 17.35
C ALA A 125 13.73 0.23 17.91
N GLY A 126 13.23 1.33 18.48
CA GLY A 126 14.04 2.46 18.93
C GLY A 126 14.60 3.24 17.75
N VAL A 127 13.76 4.09 17.13
CA VAL A 127 14.20 4.93 16.02
C VAL A 127 15.30 5.90 16.49
N ARG A 128 16.43 5.90 15.78
CA ARG A 128 17.58 6.73 16.10
C ARG A 128 17.43 8.16 15.62
N THR A 129 18.10 9.07 16.29
CA THR A 129 18.22 10.46 15.84
C THR A 129 18.84 10.52 14.44
N GLY A 130 18.30 11.42 13.61
CA GLY A 130 18.71 11.58 12.21
C GLY A 130 17.86 10.76 11.22
N ALA A 131 16.93 9.92 11.68
CA ALA A 131 15.96 9.28 10.80
C ALA A 131 15.04 10.32 10.16
N VAL A 132 14.81 10.20 8.85
CA VAL A 132 13.97 11.13 8.08
C VAL A 132 12.77 10.42 7.45
N GLU A 133 12.92 9.16 7.05
CA GLU A 133 11.85 8.39 6.39
C GLU A 133 11.78 6.96 6.88
N VAL A 134 10.60 6.38 6.67
CA VAL A 134 10.30 4.97 6.91
C VAL A 134 9.82 4.35 5.60
N VAL A 135 10.62 3.44 5.03
CA VAL A 135 10.27 2.70 3.83
C VAL A 135 9.46 1.48 4.20
N LEU A 136 8.34 1.29 3.54
CA LEU A 136 7.44 0.15 3.62
C LEU A 136 7.59 -0.66 2.33
N GLU A 137 7.96 -1.94 2.42
CA GLU A 137 8.21 -2.81 1.27
C GLU A 137 7.34 -4.06 1.34
N GLY A 138 6.65 -4.34 0.24
CA GLY A 138 5.80 -5.51 0.06
C GLY A 138 6.55 -6.73 -0.47
N ALA A 139 5.93 -7.89 -0.36
CA ALA A 139 6.45 -9.13 -0.94
C ALA A 139 6.24 -9.22 -2.45
N ASP A 140 5.32 -8.44 -3.01
CA ASP A 140 5.05 -8.40 -4.44
C ASP A 140 6.22 -7.76 -5.18
N ALA A 141 6.67 -8.43 -6.25
CA ALA A 141 7.85 -8.02 -7.00
C ALA A 141 7.71 -8.38 -8.47
N GLY A 142 8.32 -7.57 -9.32
CA GLY A 142 8.33 -7.76 -10.76
C GLY A 142 9.24 -6.78 -11.46
N GLU A 143 9.19 -6.77 -12.78
CA GLU A 143 9.94 -5.89 -13.64
C GLU A 143 8.98 -5.00 -14.43
N ILE A 144 9.23 -3.70 -14.46
CA ILE A 144 8.49 -2.73 -15.27
C ILE A 144 9.25 -2.55 -16.59
N LYS A 145 8.66 -3.05 -17.68
CA LYS A 145 9.24 -3.02 -19.02
C LYS A 145 8.84 -1.81 -19.84
N LYS A 146 7.81 -1.08 -19.42
CA LYS A 146 7.37 0.18 -20.05
C LYS A 146 8.19 1.33 -19.49
N GLU A 147 8.42 2.35 -20.31
CA GLU A 147 9.11 3.57 -19.87
C GLU A 147 8.29 4.36 -18.83
N PRO A 148 8.94 4.87 -17.77
CA PRO A 148 10.33 4.61 -17.38
C PRO A 148 10.50 3.16 -16.88
N GLN A 149 11.54 2.46 -17.35
CA GLN A 149 11.78 1.06 -16.96
C GLN A 149 12.34 0.95 -15.54
N SER A 150 12.01 -0.15 -14.86
CA SER A 150 12.67 -0.45 -13.57
C SER A 150 14.09 -1.01 -13.80
N PRO A 151 15.01 -0.85 -12.84
CA PRO A 151 16.39 -1.38 -12.93
C PRO A 151 16.41 -2.91 -12.73
N GLY A 152 15.54 -3.65 -13.45
CA GLY A 152 15.31 -5.08 -13.28
C GLY A 152 14.14 -5.37 -12.33
N LYS A 153 14.20 -6.54 -11.68
CA LYS A 153 13.15 -6.96 -10.72
C LYS A 153 13.23 -6.14 -9.44
N ILE A 154 12.14 -5.49 -9.09
CA ILE A 154 11.98 -4.67 -7.88
C ILE A 154 10.79 -5.11 -7.06
N HIS A 155 10.81 -4.83 -5.76
CA HIS A 155 9.64 -4.93 -4.89
C HIS A 155 8.79 -3.65 -4.97
N TYR A 156 7.48 -3.78 -4.70
CA TYR A 156 6.67 -2.59 -4.46
C TYR A 156 7.06 -1.98 -3.12
N ALA A 157 7.51 -0.74 -3.14
CA ALA A 157 7.94 -0.03 -1.94
C ALA A 157 7.57 1.45 -2.01
N ARG A 158 7.17 2.02 -0.87
CA ARG A 158 6.88 3.45 -0.68
C ARG A 158 7.45 3.89 0.66
N SER A 159 7.88 5.15 0.76
CA SER A 159 8.28 5.74 2.03
C SER A 159 7.23 6.70 2.58
N LEU A 160 7.31 6.89 3.88
CA LEU A 160 6.60 7.94 4.62
C LEU A 160 7.63 8.82 5.32
N PRO A 161 7.44 10.15 5.38
CA PRO A 161 8.18 10.98 6.32
C PRO A 161 8.05 10.41 7.72
N LEU A 162 9.13 10.47 8.52
CA LEU A 162 9.14 9.90 9.87
C LEU A 162 7.98 10.42 10.73
N GLU A 163 7.69 11.72 10.65
CA GLU A 163 6.56 12.33 11.35
C GLU A 163 5.23 11.63 11.01
N LYS A 164 5.00 11.34 9.71
CA LYS A 164 3.80 10.64 9.28
C LYS A 164 3.78 9.20 9.78
N ALA A 165 4.90 8.49 9.72
CA ALA A 165 5.02 7.11 10.16
C ALA A 165 4.77 6.94 11.68
N LEU A 166 5.11 7.95 12.47
CA LEU A 166 4.91 7.98 13.93
C LEU A 166 3.49 8.36 14.36
N ARG A 167 2.61 8.72 13.43
CA ARG A 167 1.21 8.98 13.78
C ARG A 167 0.52 7.70 14.23
N SER A 168 -0.28 7.80 15.27
CA SER A 168 -1.01 6.66 15.83
C SER A 168 -2.10 6.10 14.90
N ASP A 169 -2.46 6.83 13.83
CA ASP A 169 -3.48 6.44 12.85
C ASP A 169 -2.91 5.63 11.67
N VAL A 170 -1.58 5.52 11.50
CA VAL A 170 -0.97 4.64 10.51
C VAL A 170 -0.92 3.22 11.07
N LEU A 171 -1.58 2.27 10.39
CA LEU A 171 -1.75 0.91 10.89
C LEU A 171 -0.98 -0.11 10.05
N LEU A 172 -0.47 -1.13 10.72
CA LEU A 172 -0.13 -2.43 10.17
C LEU A 172 -1.37 -3.30 10.29
N ALA A 173 -2.27 -3.20 9.30
CA ALA A 173 -3.57 -3.84 9.35
C ALA A 173 -3.46 -5.34 9.05
N HIS A 174 -4.16 -6.16 9.82
CA HIS A 174 -4.30 -7.60 9.65
C HIS A 174 -5.77 -8.02 9.47
N GLN A 175 -6.73 -7.10 9.65
CA GLN A 175 -8.14 -7.32 9.36
C GLN A 175 -8.73 -6.16 8.54
N MET A 176 -9.76 -6.49 7.77
CA MET A 176 -10.60 -5.60 7.00
C MET A 176 -12.06 -6.00 7.21
N ASN A 177 -12.90 -5.05 7.65
CA ASN A 177 -14.31 -5.29 7.96
C ASN A 177 -14.51 -6.47 8.94
N ARG A 178 -13.70 -6.50 10.02
CA ARG A 178 -13.73 -7.51 11.11
C ARG A 178 -13.39 -8.94 10.70
N THR A 179 -12.84 -9.14 9.52
CA THR A 179 -12.35 -10.44 9.04
C THR A 179 -10.87 -10.35 8.70
N PRO A 180 -10.12 -11.46 8.66
CA PRO A 180 -8.76 -11.43 8.15
C PRO A 180 -8.71 -10.79 6.77
N LEU A 181 -7.63 -10.08 6.44
CA LEU A 181 -7.45 -9.46 5.14
C LEU A 181 -7.69 -10.49 4.00
N PRO A 182 -8.48 -10.17 2.98
CA PRO A 182 -8.47 -10.95 1.75
C PRO A 182 -7.07 -10.94 1.10
N ILE A 183 -6.73 -12.00 0.37
CA ILE A 183 -5.40 -12.17 -0.25
C ILE A 183 -5.07 -10.98 -1.16
N SER A 184 -5.99 -10.56 -2.03
CA SER A 184 -5.81 -9.43 -2.95
C SER A 184 -5.73 -8.07 -2.23
N HIS A 185 -6.14 -8.00 -0.98
CA HIS A 185 -6.07 -6.79 -0.16
C HIS A 185 -4.86 -6.76 0.78
N GLY A 186 -3.93 -7.70 0.67
CA GLY A 186 -2.63 -7.64 1.34
C GLY A 186 -2.44 -8.60 2.51
N PHE A 187 -3.22 -9.72 2.59
CA PHE A 187 -2.99 -10.76 3.60
C PHE A 187 -1.53 -11.25 3.58
N PRO A 188 -0.86 -11.47 4.73
CA PRO A 188 -1.42 -11.39 6.09
C PRO A 188 -1.41 -9.99 6.71
N VAL A 189 -0.58 -9.07 6.24
CA VAL A 189 -0.43 -7.71 6.80
C VAL A 189 -0.20 -6.70 5.70
N ARG A 190 -0.86 -5.55 5.82
CA ARG A 190 -0.63 -4.39 4.97
C ARG A 190 -0.47 -3.11 5.78
N ALA A 191 0.15 -2.11 5.20
CA ALA A 191 0.05 -0.75 5.71
C ALA A 191 -1.31 -0.13 5.32
N VAL A 192 -1.81 0.74 6.21
CA VAL A 192 -2.96 1.61 5.99
C VAL A 192 -2.57 3.01 6.45
N VAL A 193 -2.54 3.96 5.50
CA VAL A 193 -2.00 5.32 5.71
C VAL A 193 -3.09 6.36 5.47
N PRO A 194 -3.77 6.84 6.54
CA PRO A 194 -4.85 7.81 6.43
C PRO A 194 -4.44 9.13 5.79
N GLY A 195 -5.32 9.69 4.94
CA GLY A 195 -5.12 10.98 4.30
C GLY A 195 -4.16 10.95 3.10
N TRP A 196 -3.62 9.76 2.74
CA TRP A 196 -2.79 9.54 1.57
C TRP A 196 -3.50 8.62 0.58
N TYR A 197 -3.21 8.77 -0.71
CA TYR A 197 -3.70 7.82 -1.71
C TYR A 197 -3.26 6.39 -1.43
N GLY A 198 -4.03 5.44 -1.93
CA GLY A 198 -3.85 4.00 -1.69
C GLY A 198 -2.46 3.45 -2.01
N MET A 199 -1.68 4.14 -2.86
CA MET A 199 -0.30 3.76 -3.17
C MET A 199 0.63 3.77 -1.95
N ALA A 200 0.38 4.62 -0.95
CA ALA A 200 1.16 4.64 0.30
C ALA A 200 0.81 3.47 1.23
N SER A 201 -0.36 2.85 1.03
CA SER A 201 -0.86 1.74 1.84
C SER A 201 -0.37 0.40 1.29
N VAL A 202 0.93 0.14 1.43
CA VAL A 202 1.65 -1.03 0.88
C VAL A 202 1.02 -2.33 1.35
N LYS A 203 0.68 -3.22 0.40
CA LYS A 203 0.12 -4.56 0.64
C LYS A 203 1.24 -5.60 0.86
N TRP A 204 0.87 -6.74 1.46
CA TRP A 204 1.80 -7.87 1.66
C TRP A 204 3.11 -7.46 2.30
N LEU A 205 3.03 -6.60 3.31
CA LEU A 205 4.19 -5.96 3.95
C LEU A 205 5.12 -7.01 4.55
N THR A 206 6.41 -6.93 4.22
CA THR A 206 7.46 -7.84 4.74
C THR A 206 8.67 -7.11 5.30
N ARG A 207 8.80 -5.80 5.02
CA ARG A 207 9.96 -5.04 5.48
C ARG A 207 9.59 -3.60 5.82
N ILE A 208 10.15 -3.12 6.92
CA ILE A 208 10.16 -1.72 7.35
C ILE A 208 11.62 -1.31 7.49
N LEU A 209 12.04 -0.30 6.72
CA LEU A 209 13.40 0.24 6.76
C LEU A 209 13.35 1.69 7.20
N VAL A 210 13.96 2.00 8.35
CA VAL A 210 14.15 3.38 8.81
C VAL A 210 15.44 3.94 8.20
N THR A 211 15.38 5.12 7.59
CA THR A 211 16.52 5.71 6.85
C THR A 211 16.76 7.17 7.20
N ASP A 212 18.03 7.60 7.06
CA ASP A 212 18.52 8.96 7.25
C ASP A 212 18.49 9.81 5.97
N ARG A 213 17.94 9.29 4.89
CA ARG A 213 17.89 9.97 3.60
C ARG A 213 16.58 9.71 2.89
N VAL A 214 16.22 10.60 1.96
CA VAL A 214 15.04 10.45 1.10
C VAL A 214 15.14 9.17 0.28
N PHE A 215 14.05 8.41 0.25
CA PHE A 215 13.96 7.17 -0.51
C PHE A 215 13.64 7.45 -1.98
N HIS A 216 14.52 6.99 -2.86
CA HIS A 216 14.41 7.15 -4.31
C HIS A 216 14.01 5.84 -5.02
N GLY A 217 13.06 5.08 -4.44
CA GLY A 217 12.54 3.88 -5.09
C GLY A 217 11.71 4.20 -6.33
N TYR A 218 11.61 3.24 -7.25
CA TYR A 218 10.92 3.40 -8.53
C TYR A 218 9.51 3.99 -8.37
N PHE A 219 8.69 3.41 -7.48
CA PHE A 219 7.32 3.88 -7.24
C PHE A 219 7.26 5.20 -6.46
N GLN A 220 8.37 5.71 -5.96
CA GLN A 220 8.45 7.02 -5.29
C GLN A 220 8.83 8.12 -6.28
N THR A 221 9.73 7.83 -7.22
CA THR A 221 10.37 8.85 -8.06
C THR A 221 10.06 8.74 -9.56
N ALA A 222 9.64 7.58 -10.06
CA ALA A 222 9.40 7.36 -11.48
C ALA A 222 7.91 7.21 -11.83
N ASP A 223 7.10 6.54 -10.99
CA ASP A 223 5.72 6.21 -11.34
C ASP A 223 4.70 7.17 -10.71
N TYR A 224 4.79 7.45 -9.39
CA TYR A 224 3.83 8.29 -8.68
C TYR A 224 4.39 9.68 -8.37
N THR A 225 4.89 10.35 -9.40
CA THR A 225 5.41 11.72 -9.30
C THR A 225 4.86 12.56 -10.44
N TYR A 226 4.94 13.86 -10.30
CA TYR A 226 4.70 14.82 -11.37
C TYR A 226 5.66 16.00 -11.26
N TRP A 227 5.86 16.66 -12.39
CA TRP A 227 6.71 17.82 -12.47
C TRP A 227 5.88 19.07 -12.26
N ASP A 228 6.37 19.94 -11.40
CA ASP A 228 5.86 21.29 -11.21
C ASP A 228 6.91 22.30 -11.66
N GLN A 229 6.51 23.54 -11.91
CA GLN A 229 7.43 24.64 -12.20
C GLN A 229 7.37 25.66 -11.06
N ARG A 230 8.50 25.84 -10.37
CA ARG A 230 8.66 26.92 -9.39
C ARG A 230 9.79 27.82 -9.82
N GLU A 231 9.52 29.12 -9.89
CA GLU A 231 10.50 30.12 -10.31
C GLU A 231 11.16 29.81 -11.66
N GLY A 232 10.40 29.19 -12.59
CA GLY A 232 10.89 28.81 -13.91
C GLY A 232 11.73 27.54 -13.98
N LEU A 233 11.95 26.85 -12.86
CA LEU A 233 12.68 25.60 -12.80
C LEU A 233 11.74 24.41 -12.60
N PRO A 234 11.96 23.27 -13.29
CA PRO A 234 11.19 22.07 -13.06
C PRO A 234 11.52 21.46 -11.69
N ILE A 235 10.51 21.18 -10.89
CA ILE A 235 10.62 20.50 -9.59
C ILE A 235 9.80 19.22 -9.63
N GLN A 236 10.40 18.12 -9.21
CA GLN A 236 9.71 16.85 -9.06
C GLN A 236 9.03 16.80 -7.69
N LEU A 237 7.70 16.60 -7.69
CA LEU A 237 6.91 16.38 -6.49
C LEU A 237 6.76 14.86 -6.26
N LEU A 238 7.19 14.40 -5.09
CA LEU A 238 7.20 12.98 -4.68
C LEU A 238 5.97 12.62 -3.85
#